data_87d56e8428f73b059d278e900e9b0808
#
_entry.id   87d56e8428f73b059d278e900e9b0808
#
_cell.length_a   1.000
_cell.length_b   1.000
_cell.length_c   1.000
_cell.angle_alpha   90.00
_cell.angle_beta   90.00
_cell.angle_gamma   90.00
#
_symmetry.space_group_name_H-M   'P 1'
#
loop_
_entity.id
_entity.type
_entity.pdbx_description
1 polymer ?
#
loop_
_entity_poly.entity_id
_entity_poly.type
_entity_poly.pdbx_seq_one_letter_code
_entity_poly.pdbx_strand_id
1 'polypeptide(L)'
;AKPYGINVLHDSEGQLDVFVTDSEYVIDKDPVEVHGRRIRHWKLTVEGDAISHTLVNTFGDITGPGMLYEVESIFADRQHNRLMIADEQENVIKVYTMDGDFTGIILAKGRFAGDPEGIALYKCGENDGVWIFTDQSHDRNRFHLFDRKSLQYLETFTMSQTTNTDGIWLTQKPTGRFSDGVFCTLNNDKNVSVVNVSSFKEAMPHLFRCDG
;
A
#
# COMPACT_ATOMS: atom_id res chain seq x y z
N ALA A 1 4.13 20.20 -2.86
CA ALA A 1 4.15 18.74 -2.73
C ALA A 1 4.30 18.33 -1.27
N LYS A 2 3.50 17.42 -0.83
CA LYS A 2 3.56 16.79 0.49
C LYS A 2 3.78 15.28 0.26
N PRO A 3 5.03 14.81 0.13
CA PRO A 3 5.27 13.38 -0.02
C PRO A 3 4.83 12.65 1.24
N TYR A 4 4.16 11.51 1.08
CA TYR A 4 3.63 10.74 2.19
C TYR A 4 3.99 9.25 2.06
N GLY A 5 3.32 8.52 1.19
CA GLY A 5 3.60 7.11 0.96
C GLY A 5 4.75 6.88 -0.01
N ILE A 6 5.51 5.83 0.23
CA ILE A 6 6.60 5.40 -0.66
C ILE A 6 6.58 3.89 -0.82
N ASN A 7 6.77 3.42 -2.04
CA ASN A 7 7.02 2.01 -2.33
C ASN A 7 8.22 1.84 -3.25
N VAL A 8 9.06 0.85 -2.95
CA VAL A 8 10.30 0.58 -3.67
C VAL A 8 10.31 -0.85 -4.18
N LEU A 9 10.59 -1.03 -5.45
CA LEU A 9 10.73 -2.33 -6.10
C LEU A 9 12.07 -2.42 -6.81
N HIS A 10 12.72 -3.60 -6.76
CA HIS A 10 13.81 -3.91 -7.66
C HIS A 10 13.25 -4.30 -9.04
N ASP A 11 13.81 -3.74 -10.10
CA ASP A 11 13.55 -4.23 -11.45
C ASP A 11 14.44 -5.43 -11.80
N SER A 12 14.32 -5.95 -13.02
CA SER A 12 15.13 -7.08 -13.51
C SER A 12 16.59 -6.74 -13.77
N GLU A 13 16.91 -5.46 -13.85
CA GLU A 13 18.27 -4.94 -14.13
C GLU A 13 19.00 -4.51 -12.85
N GLY A 14 18.37 -4.66 -11.69
CA GLY A 14 18.93 -4.27 -10.39
C GLY A 14 18.74 -2.79 -10.07
N GLN A 15 18.00 -2.04 -10.89
CA GLN A 15 17.58 -0.69 -10.59
C GLN A 15 16.38 -0.71 -9.63
N LEU A 16 16.10 0.42 -9.02
CA LEU A 16 14.96 0.58 -8.14
C LEU A 16 13.88 1.42 -8.83
N ASP A 17 12.67 0.87 -8.93
CA ASP A 17 11.47 1.66 -9.18
C ASP A 17 10.94 2.19 -7.85
N VAL A 18 10.75 3.50 -7.76
CA VAL A 18 10.29 4.18 -6.54
C VAL A 18 9.03 4.98 -6.87
N PHE A 19 7.94 4.63 -6.23
CA PHE A 19 6.67 5.35 -6.32
C PHE A 19 6.46 6.16 -5.05
N VAL A 20 6.12 7.44 -5.21
CA VAL A 20 5.90 8.36 -4.10
C VAL A 20 4.57 9.06 -4.31
N THR A 21 3.73 9.06 -3.27
CA THR A 21 2.48 9.82 -3.27
C THR A 21 2.71 11.29 -2.91
N ASP A 22 1.83 12.14 -3.39
CA ASP A 22 1.72 13.54 -2.98
C ASP A 22 0.33 13.77 -2.36
N SER A 23 0.27 13.79 -1.03
CA SER A 23 -0.97 13.97 -0.26
C SER A 23 -1.30 15.44 0.00
N GLU A 24 -0.68 16.37 -0.74
CA GLU A 24 -0.99 17.80 -0.58
C GLU A 24 -2.47 18.06 -0.88
N TYR A 25 -3.21 18.42 0.16
CA TYR A 25 -4.58 18.91 0.01
C TYR A 25 -4.53 20.31 -0.57
N VAL A 26 -5.18 20.51 -1.72
CA VAL A 26 -5.13 21.79 -2.41
C VAL A 26 -6.53 22.22 -2.82
N ILE A 27 -6.93 23.38 -2.30
CA ILE A 27 -8.14 24.10 -2.70
C ILE A 27 -7.72 25.14 -3.75
N ASP A 28 -8.50 25.28 -4.82
CA ASP A 28 -8.37 26.33 -5.84
C ASP A 28 -7.10 26.28 -6.74
N LYS A 29 -6.51 25.13 -6.98
CA LYS A 29 -5.47 24.95 -8.01
C LYS A 29 -5.99 24.27 -9.27
N ASP A 30 -5.24 24.42 -10.36
CA ASP A 30 -5.52 23.71 -11.61
C ASP A 30 -5.53 22.18 -11.37
N PRO A 31 -6.62 21.47 -11.74
CA PRO A 31 -6.70 20.01 -11.57
C PRO A 31 -5.53 19.24 -12.18
N VAL A 32 -4.97 19.71 -13.30
CA VAL A 32 -3.79 19.10 -13.94
C VAL A 32 -2.56 19.19 -13.03
N GLU A 33 -2.37 20.33 -12.36
CA GLU A 33 -1.24 20.54 -11.48
C GLU A 33 -1.34 19.75 -10.17
N VAL A 34 -2.55 19.43 -9.75
CA VAL A 34 -2.81 18.74 -8.49
C VAL A 34 -3.02 17.25 -8.74
N HIS A 35 -4.10 16.89 -9.42
CA HIS A 35 -4.51 15.49 -9.58
C HIS A 35 -3.62 14.74 -10.57
N GLY A 36 -3.17 15.38 -11.65
CA GLY A 36 -2.25 14.80 -12.61
C GLY A 36 -0.83 14.52 -12.09
N ARG A 37 -0.54 14.87 -10.83
CA ARG A 37 0.78 14.71 -10.22
C ARG A 37 0.75 14.06 -8.85
N ARG A 38 -0.31 13.33 -8.54
CA ARG A 38 -0.48 12.66 -7.25
C ARG A 38 0.53 11.55 -7.00
N ILE A 39 1.01 10.92 -8.06
CA ILE A 39 2.03 9.88 -7.98
C ILE A 39 3.24 10.30 -8.78
N ARG A 40 4.44 10.12 -8.21
CA ARG A 40 5.72 10.26 -8.89
C ARG A 40 6.42 8.93 -8.95
N HIS A 41 6.79 8.52 -10.16
CA HIS A 41 7.58 7.33 -10.41
C HIS A 41 9.01 7.74 -10.74
N TRP A 42 9.95 7.25 -9.95
CA TRP A 42 11.38 7.46 -10.13
C TRP A 42 12.09 6.15 -10.40
N LYS A 43 13.13 6.20 -11.22
CA LYS A 43 14.16 5.15 -11.28
C LYS A 43 15.41 5.61 -10.57
N LEU A 44 15.95 4.73 -9.71
CA LEU A 44 17.20 4.95 -9.03
C LEU A 44 18.20 3.86 -9.44
N THR A 45 19.43 4.28 -9.69
CA THR A 45 20.57 3.38 -9.93
C THR A 45 21.59 3.57 -8.81
N VAL A 46 22.03 2.48 -8.22
CA VAL A 46 23.06 2.47 -7.16
C VAL A 46 24.35 1.91 -7.73
N GLU A 47 25.40 2.75 -7.79
CA GLU A 47 26.73 2.36 -8.29
C GLU A 47 27.78 2.67 -7.21
N GLY A 48 28.19 1.64 -6.48
CA GLY A 48 29.04 1.81 -5.30
C GLY A 48 28.34 2.68 -4.24
N ASP A 49 28.94 3.80 -3.87
CA ASP A 49 28.38 4.75 -2.91
C ASP A 49 27.58 5.87 -3.57
N ALA A 50 27.45 5.86 -4.90
CA ALA A 50 26.70 6.87 -5.67
C ALA A 50 25.28 6.42 -5.96
N ILE A 51 24.33 7.34 -5.81
CA ILE A 51 22.92 7.14 -6.19
C ILE A 51 22.58 8.18 -7.25
N SER A 52 22.18 7.71 -8.43
CA SER A 52 21.57 8.56 -9.47
C SER A 52 20.08 8.30 -9.53
N HIS A 53 19.32 9.29 -10.02
CA HIS A 53 17.87 9.18 -10.10
C HIS A 53 17.35 9.85 -11.37
N THR A 54 16.26 9.30 -11.90
CA THR A 54 15.53 9.86 -13.05
C THR A 54 14.03 9.82 -12.74
N LEU A 55 13.35 10.94 -12.92
CA LEU A 55 11.90 10.98 -12.90
C LEU A 55 11.38 10.33 -14.19
N VAL A 56 10.70 9.20 -14.07
CA VAL A 56 10.13 8.47 -15.20
C VAL A 56 8.80 9.08 -15.61
N ASN A 57 7.91 9.27 -14.64
CA ASN A 57 6.55 9.76 -14.88
C ASN A 57 5.97 10.44 -13.64
N THR A 58 4.97 11.29 -13.86
CA THR A 58 4.05 11.78 -12.83
C THR A 58 2.64 11.58 -13.34
N PHE A 59 1.75 11.07 -12.51
CA PHE A 59 0.42 10.72 -12.97
C PHE A 59 -0.67 10.81 -11.89
N GLY A 60 -1.90 10.68 -12.34
CA GLY A 60 -3.17 10.68 -11.66
C GLY A 60 -4.22 11.17 -12.65
N ASP A 61 -5.42 10.58 -12.64
CA ASP A 61 -6.51 11.07 -13.47
C ASP A 61 -6.97 12.44 -12.98
N ILE A 62 -7.25 13.34 -13.90
CA ILE A 62 -7.71 14.71 -13.61
C ILE A 62 -9.24 14.83 -13.65
N THR A 63 -9.92 13.79 -14.10
CA THR A 63 -11.39 13.68 -14.17
C THR A 63 -11.83 12.24 -13.99
N GLY A 64 -13.09 12.06 -13.62
CA GLY A 64 -13.72 10.75 -13.57
C GLY A 64 -13.34 9.93 -12.31
N PRO A 65 -13.67 8.63 -12.29
CA PRO A 65 -13.57 7.80 -11.09
C PRO A 65 -12.13 7.47 -10.68
N GLY A 66 -11.18 7.66 -11.59
CA GLY A 66 -9.75 7.48 -11.31
C GLY A 66 -9.09 8.67 -10.60
N MET A 67 -9.74 9.85 -10.52
CA MET A 67 -9.14 11.00 -9.84
C MET A 67 -8.61 10.61 -8.46
N LEU A 68 -7.41 11.09 -8.17
CA LEU A 68 -6.74 10.90 -6.89
C LEU A 68 -6.84 12.22 -6.10
N TYR A 69 -7.45 12.18 -4.93
CA TYR A 69 -7.71 13.37 -4.12
C TYR A 69 -6.68 13.53 -3.00
N GLU A 70 -6.81 12.80 -1.92
CA GLU A 70 -5.88 12.79 -0.81
C GLU A 70 -5.25 11.40 -0.71
N VAL A 71 -4.05 11.29 -1.31
CA VAL A 71 -3.40 9.99 -1.46
C VAL A 71 -2.37 9.78 -0.37
N GLU A 72 -2.58 8.74 0.39
CA GLU A 72 -1.74 8.37 1.50
C GLU A 72 -0.77 7.25 1.11
N SER A 73 -1.09 6.03 1.37
CA SER A 73 -0.23 4.90 1.06
C SER A 73 -0.30 4.45 -0.40
N ILE A 74 0.80 3.88 -0.86
CA ILE A 74 0.93 3.24 -2.17
C ILE A 74 1.68 1.92 -2.04
N PHE A 75 1.23 0.89 -2.77
CA PHE A 75 1.94 -0.37 -2.86
C PHE A 75 1.91 -0.94 -4.27
N ALA A 76 3.08 -1.29 -4.80
CA ALA A 76 3.25 -1.82 -6.14
C ALA A 76 3.33 -3.35 -6.15
N ASP A 77 2.52 -3.98 -6.98
CA ASP A 77 2.57 -5.40 -7.30
C ASP A 77 2.98 -5.59 -8.76
N ARG A 78 4.29 -5.76 -8.99
CA ARG A 78 4.87 -5.95 -10.33
C ARG A 78 4.26 -7.14 -11.05
N GLN A 79 4.02 -8.24 -10.34
CA GLN A 79 3.52 -9.48 -10.93
C GLN A 79 2.16 -9.32 -11.62
N HIS A 80 1.31 -8.45 -11.07
CA HIS A 80 -0.01 -8.17 -11.64
C HIS A 80 -0.08 -6.80 -12.33
N ASN A 81 1.03 -6.10 -12.49
CA ASN A 81 1.09 -4.74 -13.02
C ASN A 81 0.10 -3.79 -12.32
N ARG A 82 0.15 -3.73 -11.00
CA ARG A 82 -0.80 -2.96 -10.18
C ARG A 82 -0.12 -2.07 -9.17
N LEU A 83 -0.67 -0.87 -9.02
CA LEU A 83 -0.45 0.03 -7.89
C LEU A 83 -1.74 0.11 -7.09
N MET A 84 -1.68 -0.27 -5.82
CA MET A 84 -2.75 -0.03 -4.86
C MET A 84 -2.51 1.32 -4.21
N ILE A 85 -3.48 2.21 -4.28
CA ILE A 85 -3.36 3.60 -3.83
C ILE A 85 -4.52 3.88 -2.86
N ALA A 86 -4.19 4.21 -1.62
CA ALA A 86 -5.17 4.66 -0.63
C ALA A 86 -5.55 6.11 -0.92
N ASP A 87 -6.83 6.37 -1.10
CA ASP A 87 -7.40 7.71 -1.28
C ASP A 87 -8.33 8.00 -0.10
N GLU A 88 -7.82 8.76 0.85
CA GLU A 88 -8.49 9.07 2.12
C GLU A 88 -9.78 9.84 1.87
N GLN A 89 -9.76 10.85 1.01
CA GLN A 89 -10.92 11.69 0.77
C GLN A 89 -12.12 10.91 0.19
N GLU A 90 -11.89 9.91 -0.66
CA GLU A 90 -12.96 9.06 -1.18
C GLU A 90 -13.18 7.79 -0.36
N ASN A 91 -12.32 7.54 0.60
CA ASN A 91 -12.41 6.40 1.50
C ASN A 91 -12.40 5.05 0.77
N VAL A 92 -11.43 4.89 -0.15
CA VAL A 92 -11.28 3.73 -1.04
C VAL A 92 -9.82 3.40 -1.35
N ILE A 93 -9.60 2.22 -1.94
CA ILE A 93 -8.34 1.89 -2.61
C ILE A 93 -8.57 1.95 -4.12
N LYS A 94 -7.81 2.77 -4.83
CA LYS A 94 -7.82 2.84 -6.30
C LYS A 94 -6.68 2.02 -6.88
N VAL A 95 -6.97 1.32 -7.98
CA VAL A 95 -5.99 0.46 -8.64
C VAL A 95 -5.55 1.08 -9.96
N TYR A 96 -4.26 1.37 -10.05
CA TYR A 96 -3.60 1.85 -11.26
C TYR A 96 -2.66 0.80 -11.82
N THR A 97 -2.28 0.92 -13.08
CA THR A 97 -1.13 0.20 -13.62
C THR A 97 0.18 0.84 -13.13
N MET A 98 1.29 0.13 -13.24
CA MET A 98 2.61 0.70 -12.91
C MET A 98 3.04 1.81 -13.90
N ASP A 99 2.41 1.88 -15.07
CA ASP A 99 2.64 2.93 -16.08
C ASP A 99 1.82 4.20 -15.79
N GLY A 100 0.85 4.13 -14.87
CA GLY A 100 0.07 5.27 -14.39
C GLY A 100 -1.34 5.38 -14.95
N ASP A 101 -1.87 4.32 -15.56
CA ASP A 101 -3.25 4.28 -16.08
C ASP A 101 -4.21 3.75 -15.03
N PHE A 102 -5.35 4.41 -14.84
CA PHE A 102 -6.42 3.89 -13.97
C PHE A 102 -7.05 2.64 -14.60
N THR A 103 -7.12 1.57 -13.82
CA THR A 103 -7.64 0.27 -14.30
C THR A 103 -9.16 0.15 -14.33
N GLY A 104 -9.88 1.15 -13.82
CA GLY A 104 -11.33 1.08 -13.60
C GLY A 104 -11.71 0.38 -12.30
N ILE A 105 -10.75 -0.08 -11.50
CA ILE A 105 -11.01 -0.85 -10.28
C ILE A 105 -10.89 0.05 -9.05
N ILE A 106 -11.95 0.05 -8.24
CA ILE A 106 -12.03 0.70 -6.93
C ILE A 106 -12.40 -0.38 -5.91
N LEU A 107 -11.57 -0.53 -4.88
CA LEU A 107 -11.77 -1.53 -3.83
C LEU A 107 -12.27 -0.90 -2.54
N ALA A 108 -12.85 -1.73 -1.69
CA ALA A 108 -13.25 -1.42 -0.33
C ALA A 108 -14.27 -0.28 -0.17
N LYS A 109 -14.94 0.13 -1.25
CA LYS A 109 -15.98 1.18 -1.21
C LYS A 109 -17.06 0.83 -0.18
N GLY A 110 -17.25 1.74 0.80
CA GLY A 110 -18.21 1.58 1.90
C GLY A 110 -17.81 0.53 2.94
N ARG A 111 -16.54 0.06 2.95
CA ARG A 111 -16.02 -0.86 3.97
C ARG A 111 -15.21 -0.15 5.04
N PHE A 112 -14.47 0.87 4.69
CA PHE A 112 -13.75 1.68 5.66
C PHE A 112 -14.74 2.45 6.53
N ALA A 113 -14.56 2.35 7.84
CA ALA A 113 -15.32 3.13 8.83
C ALA A 113 -14.52 4.34 9.31
N GLY A 114 -13.22 4.30 9.18
CA GLY A 114 -12.27 5.39 9.31
C GLY A 114 -11.55 5.61 7.97
N ASP A 115 -10.27 5.94 8.02
CA ASP A 115 -9.51 6.36 6.86
C ASP A 115 -8.67 5.20 6.29
N PRO A 116 -8.61 5.03 4.95
CA PRO A 116 -7.74 4.05 4.30
C PRO A 116 -6.29 4.52 4.37
N GLU A 117 -5.48 3.79 5.09
CA GLU A 117 -4.09 4.13 5.33
C GLU A 117 -3.13 3.07 4.80
N GLY A 118 -2.30 2.50 5.64
CA GLY A 118 -1.26 1.57 5.27
C GLY A 118 -1.70 0.39 4.40
N ILE A 119 -0.86 0.01 3.45
CA ILE A 119 -1.06 -1.11 2.53
C ILE A 119 0.09 -2.10 2.68
N ALA A 120 -0.22 -3.38 2.81
CA ALA A 120 0.77 -4.45 2.77
C ALA A 120 0.29 -5.63 1.91
N LEU A 121 1.24 -6.44 1.45
CA LEU A 121 0.97 -7.64 0.67
C LEU A 121 1.66 -8.85 1.30
N TYR A 122 0.88 -9.82 1.72
CA TYR A 122 1.36 -11.16 2.04
C TYR A 122 1.36 -12.00 0.76
N LYS A 123 2.52 -12.53 0.36
CA LYS A 123 2.69 -13.29 -0.89
C LYS A 123 2.63 -14.78 -0.63
N CYS A 124 1.87 -15.49 -1.47
CA CYS A 124 1.85 -16.94 -1.60
C CYS A 124 2.36 -17.30 -2.99
N GLY A 125 3.66 -17.55 -3.11
CA GLY A 125 4.29 -17.74 -4.41
C GLY A 125 4.30 -16.47 -5.26
N GLU A 126 4.28 -16.65 -6.57
CA GLU A 126 4.40 -15.52 -7.51
C GLU A 126 3.08 -14.77 -7.70
N ASN A 127 1.95 -15.48 -7.80
CA ASN A 127 0.68 -14.90 -8.23
C ASN A 127 -0.34 -14.71 -7.13
N ASP A 128 -0.28 -15.56 -6.10
CA ASP A 128 -1.30 -15.59 -5.05
C ASP A 128 -0.86 -14.83 -3.81
N GLY A 129 -1.80 -14.60 -2.90
CA GLY A 129 -1.53 -13.88 -1.66
C GLY A 129 -2.72 -13.10 -1.15
N VAL A 130 -2.46 -12.26 -0.16
CA VAL A 130 -3.47 -11.48 0.53
C VAL A 130 -3.02 -10.03 0.66
N TRP A 131 -3.83 -9.11 0.16
CA TRP A 131 -3.72 -7.70 0.45
C TRP A 131 -4.23 -7.39 1.84
N ILE A 132 -3.56 -6.51 2.55
CA ILE A 132 -3.94 -6.01 3.87
C ILE A 132 -4.06 -4.49 3.75
N PHE A 133 -5.27 -3.96 3.94
CA PHE A 133 -5.55 -2.53 3.94
C PHE A 133 -5.95 -2.08 5.33
N THR A 134 -5.28 -1.05 5.84
CA THR A 134 -5.61 -0.45 7.13
C THR A 134 -6.85 0.42 7.02
N ASP A 135 -7.79 0.21 7.92
CA ASP A 135 -8.92 1.08 8.23
C ASP A 135 -8.58 1.77 9.56
N GLN A 136 -8.02 2.98 9.46
CA GLN A 136 -7.56 3.74 10.60
C GLN A 136 -8.75 4.21 11.46
N SER A 137 -8.64 4.03 12.76
CA SER A 137 -9.64 4.51 13.69
C SER A 137 -9.01 4.80 15.06
N HIS A 138 -9.48 5.84 15.70
CA HIS A 138 -9.02 6.21 17.05
C HIS A 138 -9.35 5.16 18.12
N ASP A 139 -10.47 4.45 17.94
CA ASP A 139 -10.90 3.45 18.93
C ASP A 139 -10.29 2.07 18.66
N ARG A 140 -10.35 1.61 17.42
CA ARG A 140 -9.87 0.29 17.01
C ARG A 140 -9.64 0.25 15.50
N ASN A 141 -8.41 0.07 15.10
CA ASN A 141 -8.10 -0.20 13.70
C ASN A 141 -8.68 -1.52 13.24
N ARG A 142 -9.10 -1.55 11.98
CA ARG A 142 -9.44 -2.77 11.26
C ARG A 142 -8.44 -2.95 10.13
N PHE A 143 -8.25 -4.21 9.75
CA PHE A 143 -7.41 -4.58 8.62
C PHE A 143 -8.27 -5.40 7.68
N HIS A 144 -8.59 -4.86 6.53
CA HIS A 144 -9.39 -5.52 5.51
C HIS A 144 -8.52 -6.35 4.61
N LEU A 145 -8.88 -7.61 4.44
CA LEU A 145 -8.17 -8.60 3.65
C LEU A 145 -8.84 -8.80 2.30
N PHE A 146 -8.02 -8.77 1.25
CA PHE A 146 -8.47 -8.99 -0.12
C PHE A 146 -7.57 -10.01 -0.80
N ASP A 147 -8.16 -10.87 -1.62
CA ASP A 147 -7.40 -11.80 -2.46
C ASP A 147 -6.50 -11.03 -3.44
N ARG A 148 -5.22 -11.41 -3.51
CA ARG A 148 -4.24 -10.70 -4.35
C ARG A 148 -4.60 -10.71 -5.82
N LYS A 149 -5.09 -11.83 -6.34
CA LYS A 149 -5.34 -12.05 -7.76
C LYS A 149 -6.69 -11.51 -8.20
N SER A 150 -7.75 -11.97 -7.54
CA SER A 150 -9.13 -11.62 -7.89
C SER A 150 -9.58 -10.27 -7.35
N LEU A 151 -8.88 -9.72 -6.36
CA LEU A 151 -9.22 -8.50 -5.64
C LEU A 151 -10.56 -8.58 -4.89
N GLN A 152 -11.05 -9.79 -4.64
CA GLN A 152 -12.25 -10.01 -3.85
C GLN A 152 -11.95 -9.82 -2.37
N TYR A 153 -12.90 -9.20 -1.67
CA TYR A 153 -12.85 -9.13 -0.21
C TYR A 153 -12.91 -10.52 0.40
N LEU A 154 -12.06 -10.76 1.38
CA LEU A 154 -11.99 -12.02 2.10
C LEU A 154 -12.54 -11.87 3.51
N GLU A 155 -11.88 -11.10 4.35
CA GLU A 155 -12.13 -11.03 5.78
C GLU A 155 -11.65 -9.71 6.38
N THR A 156 -11.97 -9.44 7.64
CA THR A 156 -11.44 -8.31 8.42
C THR A 156 -10.97 -8.80 9.76
N PHE A 157 -9.77 -8.40 10.18
CA PHE A 157 -9.29 -8.64 11.53
C PHE A 157 -8.98 -7.33 12.26
N THR A 158 -8.80 -7.43 13.57
CA THR A 158 -8.41 -6.30 14.44
C THR A 158 -7.24 -6.72 15.32
N MET A 159 -6.44 -5.75 15.73
CA MET A 159 -5.39 -5.94 16.73
C MET A 159 -5.75 -5.14 17.99
N SER A 160 -5.65 -5.79 19.15
CA SER A 160 -6.08 -5.18 20.42
C SER A 160 -5.19 -4.05 20.93
N GLN A 161 -3.98 -3.93 20.38
CA GLN A 161 -2.95 -2.99 20.86
C GLN A 161 -2.60 -1.91 19.83
N THR A 162 -3.40 -1.74 18.78
CA THR A 162 -3.17 -0.74 17.76
C THR A 162 -4.39 0.11 17.52
N THR A 163 -4.18 1.41 17.57
CA THR A 163 -5.18 2.43 17.23
C THR A 163 -4.50 3.50 16.40
N ASN A 164 -5.26 4.23 15.60
CA ASN A 164 -4.77 5.37 14.82
C ASN A 164 -3.48 5.00 14.05
N THR A 165 -3.58 3.99 13.17
CA THR A 165 -2.43 3.44 12.44
C THR A 165 -2.33 4.03 11.05
N ASP A 166 -1.36 4.90 10.81
CA ASP A 166 -1.07 5.46 9.50
C ASP A 166 -0.35 4.42 8.61
N GLY A 167 0.73 3.86 9.11
CA GLY A 167 1.57 2.96 8.34
C GLY A 167 1.60 1.53 8.84
N ILE A 168 1.65 0.59 7.91
CA ILE A 168 1.95 -0.82 8.17
C ILE A 168 3.10 -1.29 7.30
N TRP A 169 3.81 -2.29 7.78
CA TRP A 169 4.86 -2.96 7.01
C TRP A 169 4.86 -4.45 7.28
N LEU A 170 5.09 -5.24 6.23
CA LEU A 170 5.17 -6.69 6.32
C LEU A 170 6.40 -7.22 5.60
N THR A 171 7.12 -8.09 6.26
CA THR A 171 8.12 -8.96 5.64
C THR A 171 7.88 -10.40 6.02
N GLN A 172 8.03 -11.29 5.05
CA GLN A 172 7.98 -12.74 5.25
C GLN A 172 9.40 -13.34 5.37
N LYS A 173 10.44 -12.47 5.40
CA LYS A 173 11.82 -12.90 5.63
C LYS A 173 12.06 -13.08 7.12
N PRO A 174 12.76 -14.14 7.54
CA PRO A 174 13.18 -14.29 8.93
C PRO A 174 13.91 -13.04 9.43
N THR A 175 13.50 -12.55 10.60
CA THR A 175 14.05 -11.33 11.18
C THR A 175 14.24 -11.53 12.68
N GLY A 176 15.47 -11.66 13.13
CA GLY A 176 15.80 -11.93 14.53
C GLY A 176 15.08 -13.18 15.07
N ARG A 177 14.27 -13.00 16.11
CA ARG A 177 13.48 -14.09 16.74
C ARG A 177 12.22 -14.50 15.97
N PHE A 178 11.90 -13.80 14.90
CA PHE A 178 10.68 -14.01 14.10
C PHE A 178 11.01 -14.86 12.86
N SER A 179 10.79 -16.16 12.95
CA SER A 179 11.17 -17.12 11.90
C SER A 179 10.40 -16.98 10.59
N ASP A 180 9.18 -16.50 10.66
CA ASP A 180 8.28 -16.32 9.49
C ASP A 180 8.20 -14.88 9.02
N GLY A 181 8.97 -13.99 9.65
CA GLY A 181 8.93 -12.55 9.39
C GLY A 181 8.02 -11.81 10.36
N VAL A 182 7.80 -10.52 10.08
CA VAL A 182 7.06 -9.62 10.97
C VAL A 182 6.03 -8.81 10.22
N PHE A 183 4.93 -8.52 10.90
CA PHE A 183 3.98 -7.49 10.56
C PHE A 183 4.08 -6.37 11.60
N CYS A 184 4.34 -5.16 11.13
CA CYS A 184 4.50 -3.97 11.94
C CYS A 184 3.35 -3.00 11.69
N THR A 185 2.84 -2.39 12.75
CA THR A 185 1.81 -1.36 12.69
C THR A 185 2.22 -0.19 13.55
N LEU A 186 2.13 1.02 13.03
CA LEU A 186 2.26 2.21 13.85
C LEU A 186 1.08 2.26 14.85
N ASN A 187 1.33 2.66 16.08
CA ASN A 187 0.33 2.74 17.13
C ASN A 187 0.26 4.16 17.69
N ASN A 188 -0.72 4.93 17.21
CA ASN A 188 -1.05 6.26 17.71
C ASN A 188 0.20 7.18 17.81
N ASP A 189 1.07 7.18 16.80
CA ASP A 189 2.31 7.97 16.71
C ASP A 189 3.29 7.82 17.89
N LYS A 190 3.11 6.81 18.73
CA LYS A 190 3.90 6.61 19.95
C LYS A 190 4.89 5.48 19.87
N ASN A 191 4.50 4.38 19.23
CA ASN A 191 5.32 3.18 19.13
C ASN A 191 4.91 2.32 17.94
N VAL A 192 5.67 1.27 17.68
CA VAL A 192 5.36 0.27 16.66
C VAL A 192 5.02 -1.04 17.35
N SER A 193 3.84 -1.56 17.06
CA SER A 193 3.46 -2.92 17.42
C SER A 193 4.04 -3.90 16.41
N VAL A 194 4.63 -4.99 16.89
CA VAL A 194 5.27 -6.01 16.06
C VAL A 194 4.66 -7.36 16.35
N VAL A 195 4.15 -8.02 15.31
CA VAL A 195 3.53 -9.34 15.37
C VAL A 195 4.31 -10.32 14.49
N ASN A 196 4.53 -11.55 14.99
CA ASN A 196 5.09 -12.60 14.16
C ASN A 196 4.07 -12.99 13.07
N VAL A 197 4.54 -13.13 11.84
CA VAL A 197 3.70 -13.59 10.71
C VAL A 197 3.12 -14.99 10.96
N SER A 198 3.79 -15.85 11.73
CA SER A 198 3.22 -17.14 12.14
C SER A 198 1.86 -17.02 12.85
N SER A 199 1.63 -15.91 13.57
CA SER A 199 0.33 -15.67 14.23
C SER A 199 -0.82 -15.53 13.25
N PHE A 200 -0.58 -15.00 12.06
CA PHE A 200 -1.59 -14.98 10.99
C PHE A 200 -1.91 -16.38 10.48
N LYS A 201 -0.86 -17.21 10.28
CA LYS A 201 -1.01 -18.62 9.85
C LYS A 201 -1.75 -19.46 10.87
N GLU A 202 -1.64 -19.12 12.15
CA GLU A 202 -2.35 -19.80 13.25
C GLU A 202 -3.80 -19.32 13.36
N ALA A 203 -4.03 -18.01 13.31
CA ALA A 203 -5.36 -17.42 13.48
C ALA A 203 -6.25 -17.59 12.24
N MET A 204 -5.68 -17.47 11.05
CA MET A 204 -6.40 -17.50 9.76
C MET A 204 -5.68 -18.44 8.77
N PRO A 205 -5.58 -19.74 9.07
CA PRO A 205 -4.79 -20.67 8.25
C PRO A 205 -5.28 -20.78 6.80
N HIS A 206 -6.57 -20.59 6.55
CA HIS A 206 -7.19 -20.63 5.24
C HIS A 206 -6.77 -19.45 4.33
N LEU A 207 -6.18 -18.39 4.88
CA LEU A 207 -5.71 -17.23 4.14
C LEU A 207 -4.18 -17.13 4.06
N PHE A 208 -3.49 -17.56 5.12
CA PHE A 208 -2.06 -17.31 5.30
C PHE A 208 -1.17 -18.57 5.25
N ARG A 209 -1.74 -19.77 5.10
CA ARG A 209 -0.98 -20.94 4.71
C ARG A 209 -0.99 -21.04 3.18
N CYS A 210 0.16 -20.82 2.62
CA CYS A 210 0.36 -20.99 1.18
C CYS A 210 0.44 -22.51 0.91
N ASP A 211 -0.55 -23.05 0.24
CA ASP A 211 -0.47 -24.41 -0.29
C ASP A 211 0.63 -24.42 -1.34
N GLY A 212 1.71 -25.19 -1.08
CA GLY A 212 2.88 -25.29 -1.92
C GLY A 212 2.64 -26.14 -3.18
#